data_c6982221ce9da83148e0aaa205ee8e8c
#
_entry.id   c6982221ce9da83148e0aaa205ee8e8c
#
_cell.length_a   1.000
_cell.length_b   1.000
_cell.length_c   1.000
_cell.angle_alpha   90.00
_cell.angle_beta   90.00
_cell.angle_gamma   90.00
#
_symmetry.space_group_name_H-M   'P 1'
#
loop_
_entity.id
_entity.type
_entity.pdbx_description
1 polymer ?
#
loop_
_entity_poly.entity_id
_entity_poly.type
_entity_poly.pdbx_seq_one_letter_code
_entity_poly.pdbx_strand_id
1 'polypeptide(L)'
;LQYANGTAVAARELARFTSVKPMDAFTLGMLSNLGRCTIARLYFRLFDSVQRTMLEEAQRNRQRDVHDALLKIRPSANYLIALQNEYADKVSADIFEHMHFKRLAVVAPMRCLASKEEVEAGSLADVLAQARHYAQVRMAYQHRVVDKKELKPLFVQRNYPSGALEALKEVDIFQLPVISSSENG
;
A
#
# COMPACT_ATOMS: atom_id res chain seq x y z
N LEU A 1 1.39 -5.97 6.50
CA LEU A 1 2.18 -7.03 5.84
C LEU A 1 1.34 -7.77 4.79
N GLN A 2 0.12 -8.21 5.14
CA GLN A 2 -0.77 -8.97 4.25
C GLN A 2 -1.08 -8.24 2.93
N TYR A 3 -1.36 -6.94 2.97
CA TYR A 3 -1.60 -6.13 1.77
C TYR A 3 -0.37 -6.04 0.87
N ALA A 4 0.82 -5.84 1.44
CA ALA A 4 2.06 -5.77 0.65
C ALA A 4 2.35 -7.11 -0.05
N ASN A 5 2.19 -8.23 0.68
CA ASN A 5 2.33 -9.56 0.09
C ASN A 5 1.30 -9.81 -1.01
N GLY A 6 0.02 -9.50 -0.76
CA GLY A 6 -1.03 -9.65 -1.76
C GLY A 6 -0.77 -8.83 -3.02
N THR A 7 -0.29 -7.58 -2.86
CA THR A 7 0.11 -6.73 -3.98
C THR A 7 1.29 -7.32 -4.75
N ALA A 8 2.30 -7.85 -4.06
CA ALA A 8 3.49 -8.43 -4.70
C ALA A 8 3.15 -9.70 -5.50
N VAL A 9 2.36 -10.59 -4.92
CA VAL A 9 1.91 -11.82 -5.60
C VAL A 9 1.04 -11.49 -6.80
N ALA A 10 0.08 -10.57 -6.65
CA ALA A 10 -0.76 -10.11 -7.75
C ALA A 10 0.07 -9.45 -8.87
N ALA A 11 1.05 -8.61 -8.52
CA ALA A 11 1.94 -7.97 -9.50
C ALA A 11 2.77 -9.00 -10.28
N ARG A 12 3.29 -10.02 -9.60
CA ARG A 12 4.03 -11.12 -10.26
C ARG A 12 3.16 -11.87 -11.25
N GLU A 13 1.94 -12.20 -10.88
CA GLU A 13 1.02 -12.93 -11.77
C GLU A 13 0.58 -12.06 -12.96
N LEU A 14 0.25 -10.79 -12.73
CA LEU A 14 -0.10 -9.84 -13.80
C LEU A 14 1.05 -9.62 -14.79
N ALA A 15 2.29 -9.56 -14.30
CA ALA A 15 3.47 -9.38 -15.14
C ALA A 15 3.63 -10.48 -16.21
N ARG A 16 3.08 -11.69 -15.99
CA ARG A 16 3.11 -12.79 -16.97
C ARG A 16 2.29 -12.50 -18.23
N PHE A 17 1.40 -11.54 -18.19
CA PHE A 17 0.56 -11.08 -19.29
C PHE A 17 1.08 -9.82 -19.98
N THR A 18 2.29 -9.38 -19.60
CA THR A 18 2.96 -8.18 -20.12
C THR A 18 4.41 -8.48 -20.46
N SER A 19 5.16 -7.47 -20.92
CA SER A 19 6.61 -7.58 -21.14
C SER A 19 7.44 -7.39 -19.85
N VAL A 20 6.80 -7.14 -18.72
CA VAL A 20 7.46 -6.89 -17.43
C VAL A 20 8.02 -8.19 -16.85
N LYS A 21 9.22 -8.12 -16.28
CA LYS A 21 9.80 -9.27 -15.58
C LYS A 21 9.01 -9.54 -14.26
N PRO A 22 8.49 -10.76 -14.04
CA PRO A 22 7.69 -11.08 -12.87
C PRO A 22 8.37 -10.78 -11.53
N MET A 23 9.70 -10.96 -11.44
CA MET A 23 10.46 -10.67 -10.22
C MET A 23 10.58 -9.17 -9.93
N ASP A 24 10.71 -8.33 -10.97
CA ASP A 24 10.70 -6.87 -10.79
C ASP A 24 9.34 -6.39 -10.29
N ALA A 25 8.27 -6.94 -10.85
CA ALA A 25 6.90 -6.66 -10.41
C ALA A 25 6.64 -7.11 -8.96
N PHE A 26 7.11 -8.31 -8.59
CA PHE A 26 7.03 -8.81 -7.22
C PHE A 26 7.76 -7.90 -6.24
N THR A 27 9.02 -7.56 -6.56
CA THR A 27 9.86 -6.69 -5.72
C THR A 27 9.23 -5.31 -5.54
N LEU A 28 8.75 -4.71 -6.62
CA LEU A 28 8.06 -3.42 -6.56
C LEU A 28 6.77 -3.53 -5.72
N GLY A 29 5.97 -4.58 -5.90
CA GLY A 29 4.76 -4.82 -5.13
C GLY A 29 5.02 -4.88 -3.63
N MET A 30 6.07 -5.61 -3.21
CA MET A 30 6.47 -5.71 -1.80
C MET A 30 6.90 -4.36 -1.22
N LEU A 31 7.71 -3.60 -1.95
CA LEU A 31 8.33 -2.37 -1.46
C LEU A 31 7.40 -1.14 -1.61
N SER A 32 6.42 -1.20 -2.49
CA SER A 32 5.58 -0.05 -2.87
C SER A 32 4.78 0.58 -1.71
N ASN A 33 4.62 -0.16 -0.59
CA ASN A 33 3.91 0.33 0.59
C ASN A 33 4.79 1.07 1.61
N LEU A 34 6.09 1.21 1.38
CA LEU A 34 6.99 1.86 2.34
C LEU A 34 6.56 3.30 2.65
N GLY A 35 6.13 4.06 1.65
CA GLY A 35 5.63 5.42 1.86
C GLY A 35 4.38 5.46 2.74
N ARG A 36 3.42 4.55 2.54
CA ARG A 36 2.23 4.45 3.40
C ARG A 36 2.59 4.14 4.84
N CYS A 37 3.50 3.20 5.07
CA CYS A 37 3.97 2.84 6.40
C CYS A 37 4.72 4.01 7.07
N THR A 38 5.56 4.71 6.30
CA THR A 38 6.32 5.86 6.78
C THR A 38 5.39 7.00 7.19
N ILE A 39 4.42 7.36 6.34
CA ILE A 39 3.44 8.40 6.64
C ILE A 39 2.63 8.03 7.89
N ALA A 40 2.14 6.80 8.00
CA ALA A 40 1.39 6.36 9.18
C ALA A 40 2.24 6.49 10.45
N ARG A 41 3.48 6.02 10.43
CA ARG A 41 4.40 6.11 11.58
C ARG A 41 4.65 7.56 11.98
N LEU A 42 4.91 8.44 11.03
CA LEU A 42 5.17 9.85 11.29
C LEU A 42 3.92 10.55 11.82
N TYR A 43 2.75 10.26 11.24
CA TYR A 43 1.47 10.81 11.66
C TYR A 43 1.16 10.48 13.13
N PHE A 44 1.25 9.22 13.52
CA PHE A 44 0.99 8.82 14.90
C PHE A 44 2.02 9.38 15.88
N ARG A 45 3.30 9.39 15.52
CA ARG A 45 4.34 9.99 16.36
C ARG A 45 4.14 11.50 16.56
N LEU A 46 3.75 12.21 15.50
CA LEU A 46 3.47 13.64 15.60
C LEU A 46 2.23 13.88 16.46
N PHE A 47 1.16 13.11 16.25
CA PHE A 47 -0.05 13.19 17.05
C PHE A 47 0.25 13.00 18.55
N ASP A 48 0.95 11.92 18.90
CA ASP A 48 1.31 11.62 20.29
C ASP A 48 2.20 12.70 20.90
N SER A 49 3.15 13.26 20.13
CA SER A 49 4.03 14.33 20.59
C SER A 49 3.26 15.61 20.89
N VAL A 50 2.37 16.02 19.98
CA VAL A 50 1.53 17.22 20.14
C VAL A 50 0.56 17.05 21.30
N GLN A 51 -0.13 15.91 21.37
CA GLN A 51 -1.08 15.62 22.45
C GLN A 51 -0.40 15.65 23.81
N ARG A 52 0.80 15.06 23.92
CA ARG A 52 1.59 15.07 25.16
C ARG A 52 1.94 16.50 25.60
N THR A 53 2.45 17.31 24.65
CA THR A 53 2.80 18.71 24.95
C THR A 53 1.59 19.51 25.45
N MET A 54 0.43 19.34 24.80
CA MET A 54 -0.81 20.02 25.19
C MET A 54 -1.32 19.55 26.57
N LEU A 55 -1.21 18.24 26.88
CA LEU A 55 -1.57 17.69 28.18
C LEU A 55 -0.69 18.24 29.29
N GLU A 56 0.62 18.32 29.08
CA GLU A 56 1.58 18.90 30.03
C GLU A 56 1.30 20.39 30.28
N GLU A 57 0.94 21.13 29.23
CA GLU A 57 0.55 22.54 29.34
C GLU A 57 -0.76 22.72 30.13
N ALA A 58 -1.79 21.94 29.80
CA ALA A 58 -3.06 21.97 30.55
C ALA A 58 -2.87 21.62 32.03
N GLN A 59 -1.99 20.66 32.33
CA GLN A 59 -1.66 20.27 33.69
C GLN A 59 -0.93 21.40 34.43
N ARG A 60 0.07 22.04 33.81
CA ARG A 60 0.78 23.20 34.39
C ARG A 60 -0.16 24.38 34.70
N ASN A 61 -1.10 24.61 33.79
CA ASN A 61 -2.09 25.68 33.90
C ASN A 61 -3.31 25.29 34.78
N ARG A 62 -3.31 24.10 35.38
CA ARG A 62 -4.41 23.56 36.21
C ARG A 62 -5.78 23.55 35.50
N GLN A 63 -5.79 23.36 34.18
CA GLN A 63 -6.98 23.32 33.33
C GLN A 63 -7.51 21.88 33.20
N ARG A 64 -8.18 21.36 34.23
CA ARG A 64 -8.66 19.97 34.29
C ARG A 64 -9.58 19.62 33.14
N ASP A 65 -10.56 20.50 32.83
CA ASP A 65 -11.52 20.23 31.76
C ASP A 65 -10.85 20.11 30.39
N VAL A 66 -9.85 20.95 30.13
CA VAL A 66 -9.03 20.90 28.89
C VAL A 66 -8.22 19.61 28.86
N HIS A 67 -7.57 19.25 29.95
CA HIS A 67 -6.81 18.01 30.07
C HIS A 67 -7.68 16.78 29.79
N ASP A 68 -8.87 16.69 30.39
CA ASP A 68 -9.79 15.57 30.20
C ASP A 68 -10.38 15.54 28.79
N ALA A 69 -10.57 16.68 28.14
CA ALA A 69 -10.97 16.77 26.75
C ALA A 69 -9.86 16.26 25.82
N LEU A 70 -8.61 16.67 26.06
CA LEU A 70 -7.42 16.23 25.27
C LEU A 70 -7.20 14.72 25.33
N LEU A 71 -7.46 14.07 26.48
CA LEU A 71 -7.35 12.61 26.61
C LEU A 71 -8.34 11.85 25.74
N LYS A 72 -9.45 12.47 25.35
CA LYS A 72 -10.47 11.86 24.50
C LYS A 72 -10.21 12.00 23.00
N ILE A 73 -9.31 12.92 22.62
CA ILE A 73 -8.96 13.14 21.20
C ILE A 73 -8.25 11.90 20.67
N ARG A 74 -8.65 11.47 19.47
CA ARG A 74 -8.04 10.35 18.76
C ARG A 74 -7.55 10.82 17.40
N PRO A 75 -6.47 10.20 16.86
CA PRO A 75 -6.00 10.50 15.52
C PRO A 75 -7.08 10.17 14.48
N SER A 76 -7.23 11.05 13.50
CA SER A 76 -8.23 10.89 12.44
C SER A 76 -7.76 9.89 11.38
N ALA A 77 -8.48 8.77 11.24
CA ALA A 77 -8.21 7.80 10.17
C ALA A 77 -8.42 8.39 8.77
N ASN A 78 -9.45 9.22 8.58
CA ASN A 78 -9.74 9.85 7.30
C ASN A 78 -8.62 10.80 6.87
N TYR A 79 -8.06 11.57 7.81
CA TYR A 79 -6.94 12.46 7.53
C TYR A 79 -5.67 11.66 7.18
N LEU A 80 -5.38 10.58 7.90
CA LEU A 80 -4.27 9.68 7.57
C LEU A 80 -4.42 9.09 6.17
N ILE A 81 -5.61 8.60 5.82
CA ILE A 81 -5.89 8.05 4.48
C ILE A 81 -5.68 9.11 3.40
N ALA A 82 -6.15 10.35 3.62
CA ALA A 82 -5.95 11.45 2.69
C ALA A 82 -4.46 11.75 2.47
N LEU A 83 -3.67 11.83 3.54
CA LEU A 83 -2.21 12.01 3.47
C LEU A 83 -1.53 10.87 2.70
N GLN A 84 -1.93 9.63 2.96
CA GLN A 84 -1.36 8.47 2.26
C GLN A 84 -1.72 8.47 0.76
N ASN A 85 -2.95 8.83 0.41
CA ASN A 85 -3.37 8.89 -0.99
C ASN A 85 -2.67 10.00 -1.77
N GLU A 86 -2.31 11.09 -1.10
CA GLU A 86 -1.62 12.22 -1.72
C GLU A 86 -0.11 11.99 -1.84
N TYR A 87 0.54 11.44 -0.83
CA TYR A 87 2.00 11.49 -0.71
C TYR A 87 2.70 10.12 -0.71
N ALA A 88 1.99 8.99 -0.56
CA ALA A 88 2.65 7.70 -0.32
C ALA A 88 3.58 7.26 -1.45
N ASP A 89 3.18 7.45 -2.70
CA ASP A 89 3.99 7.03 -3.85
C ASP A 89 5.23 7.91 -4.01
N LYS A 90 5.10 9.21 -3.76
CA LYS A 90 6.22 10.15 -3.73
C LYS A 90 7.21 9.79 -2.62
N VAL A 91 6.71 9.55 -1.40
CA VAL A 91 7.56 9.17 -0.25
C VAL A 91 8.26 7.83 -0.52
N SER A 92 7.58 6.85 -1.13
CA SER A 92 8.23 5.59 -1.52
C SER A 92 9.35 5.81 -2.51
N ALA A 93 9.13 6.63 -3.55
CA ALA A 93 10.14 6.95 -4.54
C ALA A 93 11.36 7.66 -3.90
N ASP A 94 11.11 8.66 -3.03
CA ASP A 94 12.16 9.38 -2.32
C ASP A 94 13.00 8.44 -1.43
N ILE A 95 12.35 7.49 -0.73
CA ILE A 95 13.04 6.46 0.06
C ILE A 95 13.93 5.60 -0.83
N PHE A 96 13.43 5.13 -1.98
CA PHE A 96 14.21 4.28 -2.88
C PHE A 96 15.40 4.99 -3.49
N GLU A 97 15.27 6.26 -3.86
CA GLU A 97 16.37 7.09 -4.33
C GLU A 97 17.43 7.29 -3.25
N HIS A 98 17.00 7.62 -2.03
CA HIS A 98 17.89 7.85 -0.90
C HIS A 98 18.66 6.59 -0.49
N MET A 99 18.00 5.43 -0.53
CA MET A 99 18.61 4.13 -0.26
C MET A 99 19.46 3.60 -1.43
N HIS A 100 19.60 4.37 -2.51
CA HIS A 100 20.34 3.99 -3.69
C HIS A 100 19.91 2.67 -4.35
N PHE A 101 18.61 2.36 -4.33
CA PHE A 101 18.05 1.19 -5.01
C PHE A 101 18.07 1.30 -6.54
N LYS A 102 19.17 1.86 -7.10
CA LYS A 102 19.32 2.12 -8.54
C LYS A 102 19.34 0.85 -9.39
N ARG A 103 19.71 -0.30 -8.80
CA ARG A 103 19.70 -1.61 -9.47
C ARG A 103 18.33 -2.26 -9.55
N LEU A 104 17.40 -1.81 -8.72
CA LEU A 104 16.02 -2.29 -8.73
C LEU A 104 15.18 -1.34 -9.58
N ALA A 105 14.37 -1.91 -10.46
CA ALA A 105 13.46 -1.14 -11.33
C ALA A 105 12.25 -0.57 -10.53
N VAL A 106 12.49 0.06 -9.36
CA VAL A 106 11.43 0.48 -8.44
C VAL A 106 11.20 1.99 -8.41
N VAL A 107 12.22 2.79 -8.71
CA VAL A 107 12.14 4.27 -8.59
C VAL A 107 11.25 4.86 -9.68
N ALA A 108 11.54 4.56 -10.95
CA ALA A 108 10.82 5.14 -12.07
C ALA A 108 9.30 4.84 -12.05
N PRO A 109 8.85 3.58 -11.81
CA PRO A 109 7.42 3.30 -11.67
C PRO A 109 6.76 4.07 -10.53
N MET A 110 7.43 4.21 -9.38
CA MET A 110 6.88 4.97 -8.25
C MET A 110 6.81 6.47 -8.55
N ARG A 111 7.78 7.05 -9.26
CA ARG A 111 7.72 8.44 -9.72
C ARG A 111 6.58 8.65 -10.71
N CYS A 112 6.39 7.74 -11.65
CA CYS A 112 5.27 7.76 -12.60
C CYS A 112 3.92 7.77 -11.88
N LEU A 113 3.73 6.90 -10.89
CA LEU A 113 2.50 6.87 -10.09
C LEU A 113 2.32 8.13 -9.22
N ALA A 114 3.41 8.70 -8.71
CA ALA A 114 3.40 9.90 -7.89
C ALA A 114 3.06 11.17 -8.68
N SER A 115 3.43 11.24 -9.98
CA SER A 115 3.12 12.38 -10.85
C SER A 115 1.64 12.46 -11.21
N LYS A 116 0.88 11.36 -11.05
CA LYS A 116 -0.53 11.23 -11.46
C LYS A 116 -0.72 11.45 -12.97
N GLU A 117 0.34 11.29 -13.75
CA GLU A 117 0.30 11.31 -15.21
C GLU A 117 -0.31 10.02 -15.75
N GLU A 118 -0.60 10.03 -17.06
CA GLU A 118 -1.10 8.83 -17.72
C GLU A 118 -0.03 7.71 -17.69
N VAL A 119 -0.43 6.56 -17.17
CA VAL A 119 0.46 5.39 -17.05
C VAL A 119 0.37 4.57 -18.32
N GLU A 120 1.52 4.29 -18.93
CA GLU A 120 1.61 3.45 -20.12
C GLU A 120 1.09 2.02 -19.82
N ALA A 121 0.14 1.57 -20.63
CA ALA A 121 -0.45 0.23 -20.48
C ALA A 121 0.60 -0.88 -20.61
N GLY A 122 0.56 -1.85 -19.70
CA GLY A 122 1.51 -2.96 -19.63
C GLY A 122 2.88 -2.59 -19.07
N SER A 123 3.11 -1.32 -18.68
CA SER A 123 4.33 -0.91 -17.96
C SER A 123 4.37 -1.48 -16.53
N LEU A 124 5.54 -1.42 -15.90
CA LEU A 124 5.69 -1.86 -14.50
C LEU A 124 4.84 -1.00 -13.53
N ALA A 125 4.62 0.28 -13.83
CA ALA A 125 3.74 1.16 -13.08
C ALA A 125 2.27 0.73 -13.22
N ASP A 126 1.83 0.37 -14.43
CA ASP A 126 0.47 -0.12 -14.69
C ASP A 126 0.23 -1.47 -13.99
N VAL A 127 1.17 -2.40 -14.11
CA VAL A 127 1.11 -3.70 -13.41
C VAL A 127 0.97 -3.48 -11.89
N LEU A 128 1.72 -2.55 -11.30
CA LEU A 128 1.59 -2.23 -9.88
C LEU A 128 0.23 -1.62 -9.55
N ALA A 129 -0.26 -0.69 -10.37
CA ALA A 129 -1.57 -0.06 -10.17
C ALA A 129 -2.72 -1.08 -10.20
N GLN A 130 -2.67 -2.02 -11.16
CA GLN A 130 -3.63 -3.12 -11.27
C GLN A 130 -3.52 -4.09 -10.09
N ALA A 131 -2.30 -4.45 -9.68
CA ALA A 131 -2.05 -5.34 -8.55
C ALA A 131 -2.56 -4.76 -7.22
N ARG A 132 -2.33 -3.47 -6.98
CA ARG A 132 -2.86 -2.74 -5.82
C ARG A 132 -4.38 -2.75 -5.81
N HIS A 133 -5.00 -2.45 -6.94
CA HIS A 133 -6.46 -2.47 -7.07
C HIS A 133 -7.01 -3.87 -6.79
N TYR A 134 -6.42 -4.91 -7.38
CA TYR A 134 -6.83 -6.29 -7.14
C TYR A 134 -6.72 -6.67 -5.66
N ALA A 135 -5.58 -6.39 -5.04
CA ALA A 135 -5.36 -6.69 -3.63
C ALA A 135 -6.33 -5.94 -2.70
N GLN A 136 -6.65 -4.66 -3.00
CA GLN A 136 -7.63 -3.87 -2.27
C GLN A 136 -9.04 -4.47 -2.35
N VAL A 137 -9.50 -4.81 -3.55
CA VAL A 137 -10.83 -5.40 -3.76
C VAL A 137 -10.94 -6.76 -3.07
N ARG A 138 -9.90 -7.60 -3.18
CA ARG A 138 -9.86 -8.91 -2.50
C ARG A 138 -9.85 -8.78 -0.98
N MET A 139 -9.11 -7.82 -0.45
CA MET A 139 -9.08 -7.53 0.99
C MET A 139 -10.44 -7.01 1.49
N ALA A 140 -11.07 -6.10 0.75
CA ALA A 140 -12.41 -5.59 1.08
C ALA A 140 -13.45 -6.72 1.11
N TYR A 141 -13.37 -7.64 0.15
CA TYR A 141 -14.23 -8.84 0.14
C TYR A 141 -13.96 -9.77 1.33
N GLN A 142 -12.69 -10.04 1.64
CA GLN A 142 -12.30 -10.88 2.78
C GLN A 142 -12.82 -10.31 4.12
N HIS A 143 -12.79 -8.99 4.26
CA HIS A 143 -13.31 -8.29 5.44
C HIS A 143 -14.82 -7.98 5.39
N ARG A 144 -15.54 -8.51 4.40
CA ARG A 144 -16.99 -8.34 4.22
C ARG A 144 -17.43 -6.87 4.06
N VAL A 145 -16.55 -6.03 3.53
CA VAL A 145 -16.85 -4.63 3.17
C VAL A 145 -17.54 -4.56 1.81
N VAL A 146 -17.28 -5.55 0.95
CA VAL A 146 -17.82 -5.67 -0.41
C VAL A 146 -18.45 -7.05 -0.58
N ASP A 147 -19.64 -7.13 -1.17
CA ASP A 147 -20.32 -8.38 -1.45
C ASP A 147 -19.85 -9.02 -2.77
N LYS A 148 -20.06 -10.35 -2.90
CA LYS A 148 -19.70 -11.11 -4.11
C LYS A 148 -20.28 -10.50 -5.39
N LYS A 149 -21.48 -9.92 -5.32
CA LYS A 149 -22.16 -9.30 -6.47
C LYS A 149 -21.45 -8.04 -6.95
N GLU A 150 -20.77 -7.34 -6.06
CA GLU A 150 -20.07 -6.06 -6.33
C GLU A 150 -18.65 -6.28 -6.87
N LEU A 151 -18.08 -7.49 -6.72
CA LEU A 151 -16.71 -7.78 -7.18
C LEU A 151 -16.55 -7.59 -8.70
N LYS A 152 -17.50 -8.08 -9.51
CA LYS A 152 -17.40 -7.99 -10.98
C LYS A 152 -17.38 -6.54 -11.47
N PRO A 153 -18.30 -5.65 -11.03
CA PRO A 153 -18.25 -4.23 -11.38
C PRO A 153 -16.93 -3.56 -10.98
N LEU A 154 -16.40 -3.86 -9.78
CA LEU A 154 -15.15 -3.27 -9.30
C LEU A 154 -13.96 -3.67 -10.19
N PHE A 155 -13.88 -4.93 -10.62
CA PHE A 155 -12.79 -5.37 -11.50
C PHE A 155 -12.89 -4.78 -12.90
N VAL A 156 -14.10 -4.54 -13.42
CA VAL A 156 -14.31 -3.93 -14.75
C VAL A 156 -13.84 -2.46 -14.81
N GLN A 157 -13.73 -1.77 -13.67
CA GLN A 157 -13.24 -0.39 -13.63
C GLN A 157 -11.77 -0.25 -14.07
N ARG A 158 -11.02 -1.35 -14.14
CA ARG A 158 -9.62 -1.37 -14.60
C ARG A 158 -9.48 -2.32 -15.78
N ASN A 159 -8.68 -1.91 -16.76
CA ASN A 159 -8.37 -2.71 -17.94
C ASN A 159 -7.31 -3.76 -17.61
N TYR A 160 -7.73 -4.90 -17.06
CA TYR A 160 -6.81 -6.01 -16.86
C TYR A 160 -6.51 -6.70 -18.21
N PRO A 161 -5.30 -7.23 -18.42
CA PRO A 161 -5.00 -8.06 -19.58
C PRO A 161 -5.95 -9.25 -19.69
N SER A 162 -6.25 -9.67 -20.92
CA SER A 162 -7.13 -10.83 -21.16
C SER A 162 -6.59 -12.07 -20.44
N GLY A 163 -7.45 -12.78 -19.71
CA GLY A 163 -7.11 -13.98 -18.94
C GLY A 163 -6.40 -13.71 -17.60
N ALA A 164 -5.96 -12.47 -17.32
CA ALA A 164 -5.23 -12.16 -16.08
C ALA A 164 -6.10 -12.30 -14.83
N LEU A 165 -7.37 -11.90 -14.89
CA LEU A 165 -8.29 -12.03 -13.75
C LEU A 165 -8.59 -13.49 -13.42
N GLU A 166 -8.70 -14.35 -14.42
CA GLU A 166 -8.87 -15.78 -14.22
C GLU A 166 -7.64 -16.39 -13.54
N ALA A 167 -6.45 -16.08 -14.03
CA ALA A 167 -5.20 -16.54 -13.42
C ALA A 167 -5.05 -16.06 -11.96
N LEU A 168 -5.43 -14.80 -11.67
CA LEU A 168 -5.40 -14.26 -10.31
C LEU A 168 -6.38 -14.92 -9.34
N LYS A 169 -7.51 -15.46 -9.84
CA LYS A 169 -8.47 -16.19 -8.99
C LYS A 169 -7.95 -17.53 -8.51
N GLU A 170 -7.07 -18.17 -9.28
CA GLU A 170 -6.45 -19.47 -8.95
C GLU A 170 -5.35 -19.32 -7.88
N VAL A 171 -4.89 -18.10 -7.60
CA VAL A 171 -3.81 -17.83 -6.66
C VAL A 171 -4.35 -17.21 -5.38
N ASP A 172 -4.00 -17.80 -4.24
CA ASP A 172 -4.24 -17.15 -2.95
C ASP A 172 -3.15 -16.09 -2.69
N ILE A 173 -3.45 -14.84 -3.07
CA ILE A 173 -2.50 -13.74 -2.95
C ILE A 173 -2.14 -13.37 -1.51
N PHE A 174 -2.90 -13.82 -0.53
CA PHE A 174 -2.66 -13.52 0.89
C PHE A 174 -1.93 -14.64 1.64
N GLN A 175 -1.76 -15.79 1.00
CA GLN A 175 -0.96 -16.87 1.56
C GLN A 175 0.52 -16.45 1.54
N LEU A 176 1.16 -16.47 2.71
CA LEU A 176 2.60 -16.26 2.77
C LEU A 176 3.29 -17.40 2.02
N PRO A 177 4.29 -17.12 1.16
CA PRO A 177 5.07 -18.18 0.56
C PRO A 177 5.70 -19.00 1.71
N VAL A 178 5.32 -20.27 1.80
CA VAL A 178 5.99 -21.21 2.69
C VAL A 178 7.41 -21.33 2.14
N ILE A 179 8.37 -20.75 2.84
CA ILE A 179 9.78 -21.06 2.60
C ILE A 179 9.93 -22.51 3.06
N SER A 180 9.78 -23.44 2.12
CA SER A 180 10.20 -24.81 2.36
C SER A 180 11.71 -24.72 2.55
N SER A 181 12.14 -24.77 3.81
CA SER A 181 13.49 -25.15 4.14
C SER A 181 13.66 -26.56 3.58
N SER A 182 14.20 -26.67 2.37
CA SER A 182 14.75 -27.93 1.91
C SER A 182 15.88 -28.27 2.86
N GLU A 183 15.58 -29.11 3.82
CA GLU A 183 16.57 -29.89 4.54
C GLU A 183 17.33 -30.70 3.48
N ASN A 184 18.46 -30.18 3.05
CA ASN A 184 19.48 -30.97 2.43
C ASN A 184 20.34 -31.51 3.55
N GLY A 185 20.06 -32.79 3.89
CA GLY A 185 21.00 -33.64 4.62
C GLY A 185 22.25 -33.92 3.80
#